data_eda5ea890cedad8a86fa03c5a8e4a36b
#
_entry.id   eda5ea890cedad8a86fa03c5a8e4a36b
#
_cell.length_a   1.000
_cell.length_b   1.000
_cell.length_c   1.000
_cell.angle_alpha   90.00
_cell.angle_beta   90.00
_cell.angle_gamma   90.00
#
_symmetry.space_group_name_H-M   'P 1'
#
loop_
_entity.id
_entity.type
_entity.pdbx_description
1 polymer ?
#
loop_
_entity_poly.entity_id
_entity_poly.type
_entity_poly.pdbx_seq_one_letter_code
_entity_poly.pdbx_strand_id
1 'polypeptide(L)'
;VNGVKIYFDGAMGSRGAYLLEPYSDDLNNIGLTITNENQIRKKVKIFNDAGFQVAIHCIGDKANRIALNIFEEIDSKSSRNRIEHAQIIHNEDINRFYELGVIPSMQAIHCTSDMYWIDERLGPKRIDQSYPWQSLLKSGSIIPGGSDAPVESPDPLLGVYAAITRKDLDGWPIGGWLPNERMTIDQAISSITEWSAYSMFSEEFYGKIHKGYLADFTVLNNNLSQIEPKHIPEVKVLYTFVNGVIVYQHDK
;
A
#
# COMPACT_ATOMS: atom_id res chain seq x y z
N VAL A 1 -14.40 -15.80 -4.80
CA VAL A 1 -13.46 -15.34 -3.76
C VAL A 1 -12.08 -15.77 -4.21
N ASN A 2 -11.17 -14.80 -4.44
CA ASN A 2 -9.83 -15.10 -5.01
C ASN A 2 -8.73 -15.04 -3.95
N GLY A 3 -9.01 -14.56 -2.73
CA GLY A 3 -8.00 -14.40 -1.71
C GLY A 3 -8.52 -14.47 -0.27
N VAL A 4 -7.58 -14.63 0.65
CA VAL A 4 -7.82 -14.71 2.10
C VAL A 4 -6.94 -13.68 2.81
N LYS A 5 -7.54 -12.89 3.72
CA LYS A 5 -6.82 -11.93 4.58
C LYS A 5 -6.51 -12.55 5.94
N ILE A 6 -5.27 -12.32 6.40
CA ILE A 6 -4.78 -12.73 7.73
C ILE A 6 -4.16 -11.50 8.41
N TYR A 7 -4.32 -11.37 9.72
CA TYR A 7 -3.65 -10.35 10.52
C TYR A 7 -2.45 -10.97 11.24
N PHE A 8 -1.26 -10.38 11.06
CA PHE A 8 -0.07 -10.85 11.75
C PHE A 8 0.24 -10.00 12.99
N ASP A 9 0.35 -8.69 12.84
CA ASP A 9 0.68 -7.76 13.91
C ASP A 9 -0.36 -6.65 14.08
N GLY A 10 -0.08 -5.72 14.98
CA GLY A 10 -0.93 -4.58 15.26
C GLY A 10 -0.44 -3.28 14.61
N ALA A 11 -1.11 -2.17 14.92
CA ALA A 11 -0.83 -0.87 14.35
C ALA A 11 0.40 -0.19 14.99
N MET A 12 1.10 0.66 14.21
CA MET A 12 2.29 1.40 14.65
C MET A 12 1.94 2.43 15.74
N GLY A 13 0.85 3.17 15.58
CA GLY A 13 0.44 4.22 16.51
C GLY A 13 0.19 3.70 17.93
N SER A 14 -0.39 2.52 18.08
CA SER A 14 -0.63 1.86 19.37
C SER A 14 0.57 1.08 19.92
N ARG A 15 1.71 1.12 19.25
CA ARG A 15 2.90 0.29 19.52
C ARG A 15 2.60 -1.21 19.44
N GLY A 16 1.67 -1.60 18.57
CA GLY A 16 1.32 -3.00 18.31
C GLY A 16 2.06 -3.60 17.12
N ALA A 17 2.66 -2.79 16.26
CA ALA A 17 3.44 -3.27 15.12
C ALA A 17 4.68 -4.04 15.61
N TYR A 18 4.92 -5.24 15.02
CA TYR A 18 5.97 -6.16 15.50
C TYR A 18 7.32 -5.80 14.87
N LEU A 19 8.23 -5.27 15.70
CA LEU A 19 9.51 -4.70 15.28
C LEU A 19 10.69 -5.63 15.58
N LEU A 20 11.76 -5.50 14.79
CA LEU A 20 13.06 -6.16 15.01
C LEU A 20 13.76 -5.62 16.28
N GLU A 21 13.66 -4.31 16.49
CA GLU A 21 14.21 -3.63 17.67
C GLU A 21 13.07 -2.93 18.42
N PRO A 22 13.22 -2.68 19.74
CA PRO A 22 12.22 -1.99 20.55
C PRO A 22 11.83 -0.63 19.97
N TYR A 23 10.61 -0.18 20.28
CA TYR A 23 10.19 1.18 20.01
C TYR A 23 11.16 2.18 20.67
N SER A 24 11.46 3.29 20.00
CA SER A 24 12.39 4.29 20.52
C SER A 24 11.85 5.03 21.75
N ASP A 25 10.53 5.13 21.86
CA ASP A 25 9.81 5.74 22.97
C ASP A 25 9.24 4.69 23.97
N ASP A 26 9.56 3.40 23.80
CA ASP A 26 9.19 2.31 24.72
C ASP A 26 10.16 1.14 24.57
N LEU A 27 11.30 1.26 25.26
CA LEU A 27 12.46 0.36 25.11
C LEU A 27 12.22 -1.10 25.55
N ASN A 28 11.11 -1.41 26.19
CA ASN A 28 10.72 -2.77 26.58
C ASN A 28 9.67 -3.39 25.67
N ASN A 29 9.26 -2.68 24.64
CA ASN A 29 8.19 -3.06 23.73
C ASN A 29 8.71 -3.23 22.31
N ILE A 30 8.49 -4.40 21.72
CA ILE A 30 8.77 -4.70 20.31
C ILE A 30 7.48 -4.94 19.51
N GLY A 31 6.32 -4.58 20.04
CA GLY A 31 5.01 -4.88 19.46
C GLY A 31 4.49 -6.27 19.83
N LEU A 32 3.47 -6.69 19.12
CA LEU A 32 2.78 -7.96 19.39
C LEU A 32 2.38 -8.68 18.07
N THR A 33 2.13 -9.97 18.18
CA THR A 33 1.51 -10.76 17.10
C THR A 33 0.05 -11.06 17.44
N ILE A 34 -0.86 -10.74 16.52
CA ILE A 34 -2.30 -11.09 16.62
C ILE A 34 -2.48 -12.58 16.31
N THR A 35 -1.79 -13.05 15.28
CA THR A 35 -1.72 -14.48 14.94
C THR A 35 -0.27 -14.93 15.09
N ASN A 36 -0.01 -16.02 15.82
CA ASN A 36 1.36 -16.47 15.98
C ASN A 36 1.95 -17.03 14.67
N GLU A 37 3.27 -16.99 14.55
CA GLU A 37 4.01 -17.35 13.33
C GLU A 37 3.67 -18.77 12.81
N ASN A 38 3.61 -19.77 13.69
CA ASN A 38 3.29 -21.14 13.27
C ASN A 38 1.87 -21.26 12.69
N GLN A 39 0.92 -20.50 13.25
CA GLN A 39 -0.45 -20.48 12.72
C GLN A 39 -0.51 -19.78 11.36
N ILE A 40 0.25 -18.67 11.18
CA ILE A 40 0.32 -17.99 9.87
C ILE A 40 0.92 -18.93 8.85
N ARG A 41 2.08 -19.52 9.14
CA ARG A 41 2.76 -20.49 8.26
C ARG A 41 1.82 -21.61 7.80
N LYS A 42 1.10 -22.20 8.73
CA LYS A 42 0.12 -23.26 8.43
C LYS A 42 -1.03 -22.74 7.55
N LYS A 43 -1.62 -21.57 7.87
CA LYS A 43 -2.73 -20.99 7.11
C LYS A 43 -2.28 -20.61 5.70
N VAL A 44 -1.13 -19.93 5.56
CA VAL A 44 -0.60 -19.54 4.25
C VAL A 44 -0.43 -20.76 3.36
N LYS A 45 0.21 -21.83 3.88
CA LYS A 45 0.37 -23.06 3.12
C LYS A 45 -0.97 -23.65 2.69
N ILE A 46 -1.94 -23.81 3.60
CA ILE A 46 -3.26 -24.37 3.30
C ILE A 46 -3.97 -23.58 2.20
N PHE A 47 -3.97 -22.24 2.30
CA PHE A 47 -4.69 -21.40 1.34
C PHE A 47 -3.99 -21.33 -0.01
N ASN A 48 -2.66 -21.26 -0.06
CA ASN A 48 -1.93 -21.31 -1.34
C ASN A 48 -2.05 -22.68 -2.02
N ASP A 49 -1.97 -23.80 -1.26
CA ASP A 49 -2.21 -25.14 -1.80
C ASP A 49 -3.63 -25.29 -2.39
N ALA A 50 -4.60 -24.56 -1.85
CA ALA A 50 -5.97 -24.49 -2.34
C ALA A 50 -6.18 -23.48 -3.49
N GLY A 51 -5.12 -22.80 -3.97
CA GLY A 51 -5.16 -21.86 -5.07
C GLY A 51 -5.62 -20.45 -4.71
N PHE A 52 -5.69 -20.11 -3.42
CA PHE A 52 -6.03 -18.75 -2.99
C PHE A 52 -4.78 -17.85 -2.87
N GLN A 53 -4.90 -16.62 -3.31
CA GLN A 53 -3.99 -15.55 -2.92
C GLN A 53 -4.09 -15.29 -1.41
N VAL A 54 -2.97 -15.13 -0.74
CA VAL A 54 -2.96 -14.75 0.68
C VAL A 54 -2.49 -13.32 0.84
N ALA A 55 -3.27 -12.53 1.58
CA ALA A 55 -2.94 -11.17 1.97
C ALA A 55 -2.69 -11.13 3.48
N ILE A 56 -1.47 -10.77 3.91
CA ILE A 56 -1.10 -10.69 5.32
C ILE A 56 -0.94 -9.23 5.73
N HIS A 57 -1.68 -8.79 6.76
CA HIS A 57 -1.43 -7.51 7.40
C HIS A 57 -0.10 -7.57 8.13
N CYS A 58 0.89 -6.78 7.71
CA CYS A 58 2.15 -6.60 8.37
C CYS A 58 2.55 -5.12 8.35
N ILE A 59 2.64 -4.50 9.51
CA ILE A 59 3.06 -3.11 9.68
C ILE A 59 4.54 -3.04 10.06
N GLY A 60 4.95 -3.78 11.11
CA GLY A 60 6.33 -3.76 11.59
C GLY A 60 7.32 -4.51 10.70
N ASP A 61 8.57 -4.10 10.75
CA ASP A 61 9.67 -4.67 9.95
C ASP A 61 9.91 -6.15 10.26
N LYS A 62 9.73 -6.59 11.52
CA LYS A 62 9.82 -8.00 11.90
C LYS A 62 8.65 -8.81 11.35
N ALA A 63 7.44 -8.27 11.37
CA ALA A 63 6.28 -8.92 10.78
C ALA A 63 6.45 -9.08 9.26
N ASN A 64 6.92 -8.04 8.56
CA ASN A 64 7.23 -8.07 7.13
C ASN A 64 8.28 -9.14 6.82
N ARG A 65 9.41 -9.17 7.55
CA ARG A 65 10.47 -10.16 7.37
C ARG A 65 9.97 -11.60 7.54
N ILE A 66 9.20 -11.87 8.58
CA ILE A 66 8.64 -13.21 8.82
C ILE A 66 7.65 -13.60 7.73
N ALA A 67 6.79 -12.70 7.27
CA ALA A 67 5.87 -12.97 6.18
C ALA A 67 6.62 -13.30 4.87
N LEU A 68 7.68 -12.55 4.54
CA LEU A 68 8.55 -12.83 3.40
C LEU A 68 9.23 -14.21 3.52
N ASN A 69 9.75 -14.56 4.71
CA ASN A 69 10.33 -15.89 4.96
C ASN A 69 9.31 -17.01 4.70
N ILE A 70 8.06 -16.83 5.15
CA ILE A 70 7.00 -17.81 4.93
C ILE A 70 6.68 -17.96 3.44
N PHE A 71 6.60 -16.84 2.69
CA PHE A 71 6.34 -16.89 1.25
C PHE A 71 7.52 -17.52 0.46
N GLU A 72 8.74 -17.29 0.90
CA GLU A 72 9.95 -17.92 0.34
C GLU A 72 9.93 -19.45 0.53
N GLU A 73 9.64 -19.93 1.74
CA GLU A 73 9.59 -21.35 2.07
C GLU A 73 8.57 -22.16 1.25
N ILE A 74 7.46 -21.54 0.84
CA ILE A 74 6.40 -22.24 0.09
C ILE A 74 6.53 -22.02 -1.43
N ASP A 75 7.55 -21.30 -1.90
CA ASP A 75 7.79 -20.98 -3.32
C ASP A 75 6.51 -20.48 -4.05
N SER A 76 5.88 -19.48 -3.47
CA SER A 76 4.56 -19.02 -3.87
C SER A 76 4.55 -17.84 -4.86
N LYS A 77 5.63 -17.65 -5.64
CA LYS A 77 5.81 -16.50 -6.53
C LYS A 77 4.65 -16.28 -7.50
N SER A 78 4.09 -17.35 -8.07
CA SER A 78 2.95 -17.27 -8.99
C SER A 78 1.62 -16.90 -8.32
N SER A 79 1.53 -17.05 -7.00
CA SER A 79 0.30 -16.75 -6.23
C SER A 79 0.07 -15.26 -6.03
N ARG A 80 1.04 -14.40 -6.38
CA ARG A 80 0.97 -12.94 -6.18
C ARG A 80 0.50 -12.59 -4.76
N ASN A 81 1.02 -13.31 -3.75
CA ASN A 81 0.66 -13.05 -2.37
C ASN A 81 0.99 -11.61 -1.99
N ARG A 82 0.21 -11.05 -1.07
CA ARG A 82 0.34 -9.65 -0.69
C ARG A 82 0.73 -9.49 0.77
N ILE A 83 1.50 -8.47 1.04
CA ILE A 83 1.64 -7.89 2.38
C ILE A 83 0.88 -6.57 2.37
N GLU A 84 -0.21 -6.53 3.13
CA GLU A 84 -1.01 -5.32 3.32
C GLU A 84 -0.33 -4.41 4.32
N HIS A 85 -0.33 -3.15 4.03
CA HIS A 85 0.36 -2.04 4.66
C HIS A 85 1.85 -2.00 4.33
N ALA A 86 2.63 -3.06 4.59
CA ALA A 86 4.08 -3.10 4.32
C ALA A 86 4.76 -1.78 4.76
N GLN A 87 4.39 -1.30 5.95
CA GLN A 87 4.58 0.09 6.36
C GLN A 87 6.02 0.38 6.76
N ILE A 88 6.61 -0.50 7.57
CA ILE A 88 8.02 -0.42 7.98
C ILE A 88 8.75 -1.63 7.41
N ILE A 89 9.76 -1.38 6.58
CA ILE A 89 10.49 -2.44 5.89
C ILE A 89 11.99 -2.24 6.12
N HIS A 90 12.64 -3.23 6.70
CA HIS A 90 14.08 -3.21 6.84
C HIS A 90 14.76 -3.23 5.46
N ASN A 91 15.85 -2.46 5.30
CA ASN A 91 16.52 -2.28 4.01
C ASN A 91 16.92 -3.59 3.32
N GLU A 92 17.31 -4.62 4.09
CA GLU A 92 17.65 -5.95 3.57
C GLU A 92 16.45 -6.68 2.96
N ASP A 93 15.22 -6.31 3.31
CA ASP A 93 14.00 -6.99 2.85
C ASP A 93 13.36 -6.32 1.62
N ILE A 94 13.79 -5.11 1.23
CA ILE A 94 13.21 -4.35 0.11
C ILE A 94 13.22 -5.16 -1.19
N ASN A 95 14.38 -5.73 -1.59
CA ASN A 95 14.51 -6.48 -2.84
C ASN A 95 13.72 -7.80 -2.82
N ARG A 96 13.53 -8.38 -1.65
CA ARG A 96 12.82 -9.65 -1.48
C ARG A 96 11.36 -9.61 -1.93
N PHE A 97 10.70 -8.45 -1.84
CA PHE A 97 9.34 -8.31 -2.35
C PHE A 97 9.28 -8.66 -3.85
N TYR A 98 10.16 -8.07 -4.65
CA TYR A 98 10.23 -8.35 -6.08
C TYR A 98 10.73 -9.78 -6.38
N GLU A 99 11.79 -10.20 -5.72
CA GLU A 99 12.41 -11.52 -5.93
C GLU A 99 11.43 -12.67 -5.66
N LEU A 100 10.63 -12.55 -4.60
CA LEU A 100 9.62 -13.53 -4.19
C LEU A 100 8.25 -13.33 -4.87
N GLY A 101 8.07 -12.27 -5.67
CA GLY A 101 6.78 -11.93 -6.28
C GLY A 101 5.71 -11.56 -5.27
N VAL A 102 6.11 -11.09 -4.09
CA VAL A 102 5.20 -10.59 -3.04
C VAL A 102 4.86 -9.14 -3.32
N ILE A 103 3.58 -8.81 -3.29
CA ILE A 103 3.08 -7.48 -3.61
C ILE A 103 2.92 -6.65 -2.34
N PRO A 104 3.66 -5.53 -2.16
CA PRO A 104 3.41 -4.57 -1.09
C PRO A 104 2.17 -3.73 -1.43
N SER A 105 1.06 -3.99 -0.74
CA SER A 105 -0.21 -3.28 -0.95
C SER A 105 -0.35 -2.17 0.10
N MET A 106 -0.21 -0.91 -0.31
CA MET A 106 0.01 0.20 0.62
C MET A 106 -1.09 1.26 0.53
N GLN A 107 -1.25 2.01 1.62
CA GLN A 107 -2.21 3.11 1.75
C GLN A 107 -1.46 4.43 1.89
N ALA A 108 -1.50 5.26 0.84
CA ALA A 108 -0.70 6.48 0.82
C ALA A 108 -1.13 7.52 1.88
N ILE A 109 -2.43 7.56 2.22
CA ILE A 109 -2.94 8.49 3.24
C ILE A 109 -2.37 8.15 4.62
N HIS A 110 -2.20 6.86 4.96
CA HIS A 110 -1.59 6.45 6.24
C HIS A 110 -0.22 7.12 6.48
N CYS A 111 0.58 7.30 5.42
CA CYS A 111 1.87 7.98 5.53
C CYS A 111 1.71 9.41 6.07
N THR A 112 0.73 10.15 5.56
CA THR A 112 0.49 11.55 5.97
C THR A 112 -0.27 11.68 7.29
N SER A 113 -0.98 10.65 7.70
CA SER A 113 -1.60 10.56 9.03
C SER A 113 -0.59 10.18 10.11
N ASP A 114 0.40 9.34 9.77
CA ASP A 114 1.39 8.82 10.72
C ASP A 114 2.60 9.74 10.93
N MET A 115 2.94 10.60 9.97
CA MET A 115 4.15 11.43 9.98
C MET A 115 4.28 12.37 11.20
N TYR A 116 3.18 12.62 11.93
CA TYR A 116 3.18 13.48 13.10
C TYR A 116 3.80 12.83 14.35
N TRP A 117 3.87 11.50 14.39
CA TRP A 117 4.27 10.76 15.59
C TRP A 117 5.19 9.56 15.32
N ILE A 118 5.32 9.11 14.07
CA ILE A 118 6.07 7.90 13.75
C ILE A 118 7.58 8.06 14.03
N ASP A 119 8.10 9.29 13.94
CA ASP A 119 9.49 9.62 14.26
C ASP A 119 9.81 9.30 15.72
N GLU A 120 8.87 9.52 16.65
CA GLU A 120 9.02 9.18 18.06
C GLU A 120 9.06 7.66 18.26
N ARG A 121 8.26 6.90 17.47
CA ARG A 121 8.17 5.45 17.58
C ARG A 121 9.41 4.74 17.10
N LEU A 122 9.98 5.19 15.98
CA LEU A 122 11.11 4.53 15.32
C LEU A 122 12.46 5.16 15.66
N GLY A 123 12.46 6.45 15.94
CA GLY A 123 13.68 7.23 16.15
C GLY A 123 14.47 7.45 14.85
N PRO A 124 15.49 8.34 14.87
CA PRO A 124 16.15 8.85 13.68
C PRO A 124 16.95 7.81 12.86
N LYS A 125 17.24 6.65 13.44
CA LYS A 125 18.00 5.59 12.76
C LYS A 125 17.14 4.67 11.87
N ARG A 126 15.82 4.62 12.11
CA ARG A 126 14.92 3.69 11.44
C ARG A 126 13.80 4.38 10.67
N ILE A 127 13.71 5.71 10.78
CA ILE A 127 12.60 6.46 10.16
C ILE A 127 12.58 6.35 8.63
N ASP A 128 13.72 6.20 7.98
CA ASP A 128 13.87 6.01 6.54
C ASP A 128 13.33 4.66 6.03
N GLN A 129 13.06 3.73 6.95
CA GLN A 129 12.41 2.44 6.64
C GLN A 129 10.90 2.56 6.52
N SER A 130 10.34 3.76 6.79
CA SER A 130 8.91 4.01 6.80
C SER A 130 8.38 4.38 5.42
N TYR A 131 7.37 3.62 4.96
CA TYR A 131 6.72 3.87 3.66
C TYR A 131 7.73 4.01 2.52
N PRO A 132 8.61 3.00 2.29
CA PRO A 132 9.74 3.10 1.37
C PRO A 132 9.31 2.85 -0.09
N TRP A 133 8.40 3.69 -0.61
CA TRP A 133 7.76 3.46 -1.91
C TRP A 133 8.73 3.50 -3.08
N GLN A 134 9.60 4.52 -3.16
CA GLN A 134 10.57 4.59 -4.24
C GLN A 134 11.63 3.50 -4.16
N SER A 135 11.99 3.10 -2.95
CA SER A 135 12.91 2.00 -2.73
C SER A 135 12.33 0.69 -3.24
N LEU A 136 11.05 0.39 -2.96
CA LEU A 136 10.33 -0.76 -3.49
C LEU A 136 10.14 -0.69 -5.01
N LEU A 137 9.76 0.46 -5.56
CA LEU A 137 9.58 0.63 -7.01
C LEU A 137 10.90 0.46 -7.76
N LYS A 138 12.02 0.96 -7.22
CA LYS A 138 13.36 0.77 -7.80
C LYS A 138 13.84 -0.67 -7.75
N SER A 139 13.38 -1.48 -6.78
CA SER A 139 13.66 -2.92 -6.74
C SER A 139 12.89 -3.71 -7.80
N GLY A 140 11.92 -3.10 -8.47
CA GLY A 140 11.05 -3.73 -9.47
C GLY A 140 9.66 -4.10 -8.95
N SER A 141 9.36 -3.87 -7.68
CA SER A 141 8.03 -4.09 -7.12
C SER A 141 7.02 -3.12 -7.71
N ILE A 142 5.75 -3.53 -7.76
CA ILE A 142 4.60 -2.64 -7.98
C ILE A 142 3.90 -2.41 -6.64
N ILE A 143 3.24 -1.26 -6.48
CA ILE A 143 2.57 -0.90 -5.22
C ILE A 143 1.09 -0.59 -5.50
N PRO A 144 0.18 -1.58 -5.41
CA PRO A 144 -1.25 -1.32 -5.43
C PRO A 144 -1.64 -0.43 -4.26
N GLY A 145 -2.48 0.57 -4.55
CA GLY A 145 -2.96 1.53 -3.57
C GLY A 145 -4.36 1.21 -3.05
N GLY A 146 -4.68 1.73 -1.90
CA GLY A 146 -5.99 1.66 -1.27
C GLY A 146 -6.12 2.69 -0.15
N SER A 147 -7.28 2.76 0.49
CA SER A 147 -7.54 3.66 1.62
C SER A 147 -7.67 2.93 2.96
N ASP A 148 -7.92 1.62 2.92
CA ASP A 148 -8.30 0.84 4.11
C ASP A 148 -9.54 1.41 4.81
N ALA A 149 -10.50 1.93 4.00
CA ALA A 149 -11.74 2.50 4.54
C ALA A 149 -12.46 1.54 5.50
N PRO A 150 -12.94 1.99 6.66
CA PRO A 150 -13.13 3.40 7.06
C PRO A 150 -11.97 4.02 7.86
N VAL A 151 -10.77 3.41 7.85
CA VAL A 151 -9.59 3.96 8.57
C VAL A 151 -9.22 5.32 7.98
N GLU A 152 -9.16 5.39 6.63
CA GLU A 152 -8.98 6.64 5.91
C GLU A 152 -10.14 6.90 4.94
N SER A 153 -10.18 8.12 4.38
CA SER A 153 -11.16 8.47 3.36
C SER A 153 -11.09 7.53 2.15
N PRO A 154 -12.24 7.06 1.63
CA PRO A 154 -12.26 6.23 0.43
C PRO A 154 -11.94 7.01 -0.87
N ASP A 155 -11.77 8.33 -0.83
CA ASP A 155 -11.47 9.15 -2.00
C ASP A 155 -10.05 8.84 -2.53
N PRO A 156 -9.91 8.24 -3.72
CA PRO A 156 -8.61 7.89 -4.27
C PRO A 156 -7.74 9.09 -4.63
N LEU A 157 -8.33 10.28 -4.87
CA LEU A 157 -7.58 11.50 -5.18
C LEU A 157 -6.78 12.00 -3.98
N LEU A 158 -7.27 11.79 -2.76
CA LEU A 158 -6.51 12.06 -1.53
C LEU A 158 -5.30 11.13 -1.42
N GLY A 159 -5.46 9.85 -1.83
CA GLY A 159 -4.35 8.91 -1.91
C GLY A 159 -3.30 9.33 -2.95
N VAL A 160 -3.73 9.78 -4.13
CA VAL A 160 -2.82 10.32 -5.16
C VAL A 160 -2.06 11.55 -4.63
N TYR A 161 -2.77 12.48 -3.99
CA TYR A 161 -2.14 13.66 -3.39
C TYR A 161 -1.08 13.27 -2.35
N ALA A 162 -1.43 12.40 -1.41
CA ALA A 162 -0.51 11.92 -0.37
C ALA A 162 0.71 11.21 -0.98
N ALA A 163 0.52 10.37 -2.00
CA ALA A 163 1.60 9.64 -2.65
C ALA A 163 2.64 10.54 -3.33
N ILE A 164 2.20 11.61 -3.99
CA ILE A 164 3.11 12.49 -4.74
C ILE A 164 3.67 13.65 -3.92
N THR A 165 3.03 14.01 -2.81
CA THR A 165 3.46 15.15 -1.98
C THR A 165 4.09 14.73 -0.66
N ARG A 166 3.59 13.65 -0.04
CA ARG A 166 3.87 13.23 1.35
C ARG A 166 3.63 14.39 2.33
N LYS A 167 2.50 15.07 2.13
CA LYS A 167 2.02 16.21 2.93
C LYS A 167 0.58 15.98 3.33
N ASP A 168 0.20 16.58 4.45
CA ASP A 168 -1.22 16.72 4.79
C ASP A 168 -1.94 17.71 3.86
N LEU A 169 -3.24 17.88 4.05
CA LEU A 169 -4.07 18.78 3.24
C LEU A 169 -3.78 20.26 3.49
N ASP A 170 -3.12 20.61 4.59
CA ASP A 170 -2.65 21.96 4.88
C ASP A 170 -1.29 22.26 4.23
N GLY A 171 -0.68 21.24 3.59
CA GLY A 171 0.60 21.36 2.86
C GLY A 171 1.83 21.15 3.74
N TRP A 172 1.67 20.67 4.97
CA TRP A 172 2.76 20.34 5.89
C TRP A 172 3.21 18.86 5.74
N PRO A 173 4.51 18.56 5.94
CA PRO A 173 5.63 19.49 6.14
C PRO A 173 6.11 20.11 4.82
N ILE A 174 6.74 21.29 4.92
CA ILE A 174 7.34 21.93 3.75
C ILE A 174 8.35 20.98 3.11
N GLY A 175 8.21 20.73 1.79
CA GLY A 175 9.03 19.77 1.07
C GLY A 175 8.50 18.33 1.10
N GLY A 176 7.55 18.00 1.98
CA GLY A 176 7.02 16.64 2.19
C GLY A 176 7.86 15.81 3.16
N TRP A 177 7.21 14.90 3.88
CA TRP A 177 7.87 13.98 4.81
C TRP A 177 8.59 12.87 4.05
N LEU A 178 9.88 12.62 4.34
CA LEU A 178 10.75 11.68 3.60
C LEU A 178 10.61 11.85 2.06
N PRO A 179 10.92 13.02 1.50
CA PRO A 179 10.54 13.40 0.13
C PRO A 179 11.18 12.54 -0.97
N ASN A 180 12.24 11.81 -0.68
CA ASN A 180 12.89 10.89 -1.62
C ASN A 180 12.04 9.64 -1.93
N GLU A 181 11.07 9.34 -1.08
CA GLU A 181 10.15 8.22 -1.22
C GLU A 181 8.80 8.60 -1.87
N ARG A 182 8.66 9.84 -2.40
CA ARG A 182 7.46 10.26 -3.15
C ARG A 182 7.31 9.48 -4.43
N MET A 183 6.09 9.15 -4.77
CA MET A 183 5.75 8.65 -6.10
C MET A 183 5.71 9.79 -7.13
N THR A 184 5.93 9.47 -8.40
CA THR A 184 5.53 10.35 -9.51
C THR A 184 4.02 10.31 -9.67
N ILE A 185 3.44 11.26 -10.42
CA ILE A 185 2.00 11.25 -10.69
C ILE A 185 1.58 9.98 -11.46
N ASP A 186 2.40 9.52 -12.41
CA ASP A 186 2.12 8.30 -13.17
C ASP A 186 2.14 7.06 -12.27
N GLN A 187 3.11 6.97 -11.34
CA GLN A 187 3.18 5.89 -10.35
C GLN A 187 1.95 5.91 -9.42
N ALA A 188 1.53 7.08 -8.96
CA ALA A 188 0.36 7.22 -8.10
C ALA A 188 -0.95 6.85 -8.82
N ILE A 189 -1.09 7.21 -10.11
CA ILE A 189 -2.24 6.77 -10.94
C ILE A 189 -2.16 5.26 -11.17
N SER A 190 -1.00 4.70 -11.52
CA SER A 190 -0.82 3.26 -11.71
C SER A 190 -1.18 2.47 -10.44
N SER A 191 -0.89 3.01 -9.25
CA SER A 191 -1.19 2.36 -7.98
C SER A 191 -2.69 2.12 -7.77
N ILE A 192 -3.54 3.05 -8.21
CA ILE A 192 -4.99 2.96 -8.07
C ILE A 192 -5.68 2.37 -9.32
N THR A 193 -4.94 2.01 -10.35
CA THR A 193 -5.45 1.47 -11.62
C THR A 193 -4.80 0.15 -11.99
N GLU A 194 -3.75 0.16 -12.83
CA GLU A 194 -3.18 -1.05 -13.41
C GLU A 194 -2.50 -1.97 -12.38
N TRP A 195 -1.82 -1.43 -11.38
CA TRP A 195 -1.19 -2.26 -10.35
C TRP A 195 -2.23 -2.89 -9.42
N SER A 196 -3.31 -2.16 -9.13
CA SER A 196 -4.46 -2.72 -8.40
C SER A 196 -5.13 -3.83 -9.19
N ALA A 197 -5.34 -3.66 -10.51
CA ALA A 197 -5.87 -4.70 -11.38
C ALA A 197 -4.96 -5.94 -11.41
N TYR A 198 -3.64 -5.75 -11.53
CA TYR A 198 -2.67 -6.83 -11.47
C TYR A 198 -2.71 -7.60 -10.15
N SER A 199 -2.83 -6.89 -9.03
CA SER A 199 -2.89 -7.51 -7.71
C SER A 199 -4.12 -8.40 -7.50
N MET A 200 -5.16 -8.20 -8.31
CA MET A 200 -6.42 -8.94 -8.28
C MET A 200 -6.57 -9.95 -9.43
N PHE A 201 -5.51 -10.20 -10.23
CA PHE A 201 -5.55 -11.05 -11.43
C PHE A 201 -6.58 -10.58 -12.46
N SER A 202 -6.76 -9.28 -12.62
CA SER A 202 -7.77 -8.67 -13.49
C SER A 202 -7.16 -7.72 -14.53
N GLU A 203 -5.84 -7.72 -14.68
CA GLU A 203 -5.08 -6.82 -15.55
C GLU A 203 -5.38 -6.99 -17.04
N GLU A 204 -6.02 -8.06 -17.45
CA GLU A 204 -6.48 -8.27 -18.85
C GLU A 204 -7.79 -7.57 -19.14
N PHE A 205 -8.52 -7.13 -18.10
CA PHE A 205 -9.86 -6.55 -18.24
C PHE A 205 -9.97 -5.14 -17.68
N TYR A 206 -9.14 -4.80 -16.67
CA TYR A 206 -9.22 -3.56 -15.89
C TYR A 206 -7.88 -2.83 -15.82
N GLY A 207 -7.93 -1.59 -15.35
CA GLY A 207 -6.76 -0.78 -14.99
C GLY A 207 -6.18 0.05 -16.13
N LYS A 208 -6.66 -0.11 -17.37
CA LYS A 208 -6.19 0.62 -18.55
C LYS A 208 -7.33 1.02 -19.48
N ILE A 209 -7.18 2.16 -20.13
CA ILE A 209 -8.03 2.55 -21.26
C ILE A 209 -7.40 1.96 -22.53
N HIS A 210 -7.80 0.77 -22.90
CA HIS A 210 -7.24 0.04 -24.03
C HIS A 210 -8.33 -0.77 -24.76
N LYS A 211 -8.19 -0.95 -26.08
CA LYS A 211 -9.14 -1.77 -26.87
C LYS A 211 -9.18 -3.21 -26.34
N GLY A 212 -10.36 -3.70 -26.02
CA GLY A 212 -10.60 -5.04 -25.47
C GLY A 212 -10.77 -5.05 -23.94
N TYR A 213 -10.46 -3.95 -23.26
CA TYR A 213 -10.72 -3.79 -21.82
C TYR A 213 -12.17 -3.40 -21.57
N LEU A 214 -12.65 -3.63 -20.36
CA LEU A 214 -13.96 -3.16 -19.94
C LEU A 214 -13.98 -1.62 -19.92
N ALA A 215 -15.12 -1.05 -20.32
CA ALA A 215 -15.30 0.39 -20.35
C ALA A 215 -15.64 0.93 -18.94
N ASP A 216 -14.72 0.71 -18.00
CA ASP A 216 -14.77 1.18 -16.62
C ASP A 216 -13.79 2.36 -16.48
N PHE A 217 -14.31 3.57 -16.37
CA PHE A 217 -13.46 4.76 -16.25
C PHE A 217 -14.17 5.91 -15.56
N THR A 218 -13.35 6.80 -15.01
CA THR A 218 -13.78 8.02 -14.33
C THR A 218 -13.32 9.23 -15.16
N VAL A 219 -14.22 10.16 -15.41
CA VAL A 219 -13.93 11.45 -16.06
C VAL A 219 -13.78 12.51 -14.98
N LEU A 220 -12.64 13.17 -14.98
CA LEU A 220 -12.31 14.25 -14.04
C LEU A 220 -12.44 15.62 -14.73
N ASN A 221 -12.68 16.67 -13.95
CA ASN A 221 -12.74 18.03 -14.47
C ASN A 221 -11.37 18.64 -14.80
N ASN A 222 -10.28 18.00 -14.33
CA ASN A 222 -8.91 18.44 -14.57
C ASN A 222 -7.99 17.26 -14.90
N ASN A 223 -6.92 17.56 -15.65
CA ASN A 223 -5.85 16.60 -15.90
C ASN A 223 -4.87 16.63 -14.73
N LEU A 224 -4.80 15.52 -13.98
CA LEU A 224 -3.96 15.41 -12.77
C LEU A 224 -2.46 15.66 -13.04
N SER A 225 -1.99 15.36 -14.27
CA SER A 225 -0.58 15.57 -14.65
C SER A 225 -0.25 17.03 -15.00
N GLN A 226 -1.25 17.91 -15.09
CA GLN A 226 -1.09 19.30 -15.53
C GLN A 226 -1.45 20.34 -14.48
N ILE A 227 -2.04 19.91 -13.35
CA ILE A 227 -2.38 20.82 -12.24
C ILE A 227 -1.31 20.78 -11.16
N GLU A 228 -1.21 21.85 -10.38
CA GLU A 228 -0.36 21.85 -9.18
C GLU A 228 -0.88 20.81 -8.18
N PRO A 229 -0.01 20.00 -7.55
CA PRO A 229 -0.43 18.94 -6.62
C PRO A 229 -1.42 19.38 -5.55
N LYS A 230 -1.29 20.59 -5.02
CA LYS A 230 -2.20 21.12 -3.98
C LYS A 230 -3.67 21.21 -4.41
N HIS A 231 -3.95 21.21 -5.72
CA HIS A 231 -5.32 21.28 -6.27
C HIS A 231 -5.91 19.90 -6.57
N ILE A 232 -5.14 18.80 -6.41
CA ILE A 232 -5.66 17.44 -6.63
C ILE A 232 -6.85 17.12 -5.71
N PRO A 233 -6.85 17.47 -4.42
CA PRO A 233 -8.00 17.23 -3.54
C PRO A 233 -9.29 17.98 -3.94
N GLU A 234 -9.17 19.03 -4.77
CA GLU A 234 -10.30 19.82 -5.26
C GLU A 234 -10.88 19.30 -6.59
N VAL A 235 -10.22 18.32 -7.21
CA VAL A 235 -10.64 17.75 -8.50
C VAL A 235 -11.94 17.00 -8.33
N LYS A 236 -12.89 17.26 -9.26
CA LYS A 236 -14.22 16.65 -9.24
C LYS A 236 -14.33 15.53 -10.25
N VAL A 237 -14.99 14.47 -9.83
CA VAL A 237 -15.47 13.43 -10.73
C VAL A 237 -16.68 13.97 -11.47
N LEU A 238 -16.61 14.05 -12.81
CA LEU A 238 -17.73 14.48 -13.65
C LEU A 238 -18.61 13.29 -14.02
N TYR A 239 -18.01 12.16 -14.36
CA TYR A 239 -18.72 10.93 -14.70
C TYR A 239 -17.96 9.72 -14.19
N THR A 240 -18.71 8.68 -13.84
CA THR A 240 -18.17 7.33 -13.66
C THR A 240 -18.92 6.38 -14.60
N PHE A 241 -18.16 5.58 -15.33
CA PHE A 241 -18.67 4.55 -16.23
C PHE A 241 -18.32 3.17 -15.69
N VAL A 242 -19.28 2.26 -15.73
CA VAL A 242 -19.08 0.83 -15.46
C VAL A 242 -19.66 0.06 -16.63
N ASN A 243 -18.82 -0.74 -17.29
CA ASN A 243 -19.18 -1.49 -18.49
C ASN A 243 -19.83 -0.62 -19.57
N GLY A 244 -19.32 0.60 -19.75
CA GLY A 244 -19.82 1.58 -20.73
C GLY A 244 -21.12 2.30 -20.35
N VAL A 245 -21.69 2.02 -19.18
CA VAL A 245 -22.90 2.66 -18.67
C VAL A 245 -22.52 3.75 -17.66
N ILE A 246 -23.12 4.94 -17.77
CA ILE A 246 -22.94 6.02 -16.78
C ILE A 246 -23.64 5.58 -15.49
N VAL A 247 -22.87 5.41 -14.41
CA VAL A 247 -23.39 5.09 -13.08
C VAL A 247 -23.35 6.28 -12.13
N TYR A 248 -22.58 7.31 -12.49
CA TYR A 248 -22.52 8.58 -11.77
C TYR A 248 -22.32 9.73 -12.76
N GLN A 249 -23.03 10.82 -12.53
CA GLN A 249 -22.86 12.11 -13.19
C GLN A 249 -22.94 13.22 -12.16
N HIS A 250 -21.96 14.11 -12.17
CA HIS A 250 -21.94 15.29 -11.29
C HIS A 250 -23.08 16.26 -11.68
N ASP A 251 -23.89 16.64 -10.72
CA ASP A 251 -24.91 17.68 -10.92
C ASP A 251 -24.24 19.04 -11.17
N LYS A 252 -24.80 19.83 -12.09
CA LYS A 252 -24.27 21.15 -12.45
C LYS A 252 -24.50 22.19 -11.38
#